data_2b762e59aab6a651700f1b4846093cf8
#
_entry.id   2b762e59aab6a651700f1b4846093cf8
#
_cell.length_a   1.000
_cell.length_b   1.000
_cell.length_c   1.000
_cell.angle_alpha   90.00
_cell.angle_beta   90.00
_cell.angle_gamma   90.00
#
_symmetry.space_group_name_H-M   'P 1'
#
loop_
_entity.id
_entity.type
_entity.pdbx_description
1 polymer ?
#
loop_
_entity_poly.entity_id
_entity_poly.type
_entity_poly.pdbx_seq_one_letter_code
_entity_poly.pdbx_strand_id
1 'polypeptide(L)'
;MRALGGMLMCVCVVMGVALGGCKQASSQDPAALKDVQWTLSASSETGTDLTKLGIIARFDGTRMTGFSGINSYNGPYKAATDGSFEAGPFASTMMAGPAKAMAAEAAYMKLLEAAKTYEVADGKLTLKTSDGKTLTFDQEEPVALAGSSWTVTGYNNGKEAVVGPVTGSELTLEFGTDMTVSGTGGVNRFNGPYESGDTSIKIGPLMTTNMAGSEELMTQEQQYLVALQAATEWEVANNVLTLRDAEGAMQVVASKE
;
A
#
# COMPACT_ATOMS: atom_id res chain seq x y z
N MET A 1 58.11 -27.93 47.55
CA MET A 1 57.09 -26.90 47.70
C MET A 1 55.94 -27.30 46.78
N ARG A 2 54.72 -27.33 47.33
CA ARG A 2 53.53 -28.06 46.86
C ARG A 2 52.90 -27.40 45.64
N ALA A 3 52.61 -28.18 44.57
CA ALA A 3 51.70 -27.84 43.51
C ALA A 3 50.42 -28.54 43.77
N LEU A 4 49.29 -27.76 43.85
CA LEU A 4 47.94 -28.26 43.86
C LEU A 4 47.38 -28.27 42.45
N GLY A 5 47.00 -29.47 42.00
CA GLY A 5 46.23 -29.64 40.76
C GLY A 5 44.76 -29.31 40.97
N GLY A 6 44.21 -28.50 40.06
CA GLY A 6 42.76 -28.25 39.95
C GLY A 6 42.20 -29.05 38.78
N MET A 7 41.36 -30.00 39.11
CA MET A 7 40.62 -30.83 38.15
C MET A 7 39.42 -30.06 37.60
N LEU A 8 39.45 -29.75 36.29
CA LEU A 8 38.38 -29.06 35.59
C LEU A 8 37.31 -30.13 35.19
N MET A 9 36.18 -30.09 35.86
CA MET A 9 35.03 -30.96 35.59
C MET A 9 34.20 -30.34 34.44
N CYS A 10 34.25 -30.98 33.28
CA CYS A 10 33.49 -30.58 32.10
C CYS A 10 32.01 -31.04 32.30
N VAL A 11 31.13 -30.11 32.61
CA VAL A 11 29.69 -30.38 32.66
C VAL A 11 29.11 -30.13 31.24
N CYS A 12 28.84 -31.22 30.52
CA CYS A 12 28.05 -31.16 29.28
C CYS A 12 26.58 -30.84 29.63
N VAL A 13 26.18 -29.58 29.45
CA VAL A 13 24.76 -29.21 29.44
C VAL A 13 24.21 -29.54 28.07
N VAL A 14 23.45 -30.59 27.97
CA VAL A 14 22.62 -30.89 26.79
C VAL A 14 21.47 -29.88 26.80
N MET A 15 21.59 -28.80 26.03
CA MET A 15 20.45 -27.92 25.73
C MET A 15 19.53 -28.62 24.73
N GLY A 16 18.42 -29.12 25.24
CA GLY A 16 17.29 -29.52 24.41
C GLY A 16 16.74 -28.31 23.68
N VAL A 17 16.84 -28.30 22.35
CA VAL A 17 16.17 -27.31 21.49
C VAL A 17 14.68 -27.64 21.51
N ALA A 18 13.92 -26.97 22.37
CA ALA A 18 12.48 -26.91 22.27
C ALA A 18 12.16 -25.98 21.06
N LEU A 19 11.65 -26.57 19.99
CA LEU A 19 10.99 -25.83 18.90
C LEU A 19 9.66 -25.26 19.44
N GLY A 20 9.75 -24.24 20.27
CA GLY A 20 8.64 -23.39 20.65
C GLY A 20 8.44 -22.38 19.54
N GLY A 21 7.33 -22.46 18.79
CA GLY A 21 6.90 -21.41 17.90
C GLY A 21 6.83 -20.10 18.70
N CYS A 22 7.65 -19.12 18.35
CA CYS A 22 7.55 -17.78 18.90
C CYS A 22 6.18 -17.21 18.51
N LYS A 23 5.20 -17.28 19.39
CA LYS A 23 4.05 -16.37 19.33
C LYS A 23 4.64 -14.97 19.49
N GLN A 24 4.54 -14.17 18.46
CA GLN A 24 4.88 -12.76 18.53
C GLN A 24 3.98 -12.14 19.61
N ALA A 25 4.58 -11.48 20.58
CA ALA A 25 3.82 -10.84 21.66
C ALA A 25 2.92 -9.76 21.03
N SER A 26 1.67 -9.65 21.51
CA SER A 26 0.79 -8.57 21.12
C SER A 26 1.42 -7.23 21.49
N SER A 27 1.37 -6.26 20.60
CA SER A 27 1.92 -4.92 20.79
C SER A 27 0.79 -3.90 20.84
N GLN A 28 0.87 -3.02 21.82
CA GLN A 28 0.08 -1.78 21.91
C GLN A 28 0.98 -0.57 21.66
N ASP A 29 2.10 -0.76 20.94
CA ASP A 29 2.97 0.32 20.51
C ASP A 29 2.36 1.03 19.30
N PRO A 30 2.04 2.34 19.39
CA PRO A 30 1.55 3.11 18.25
C PRO A 30 2.48 3.10 17.03
N ALA A 31 3.79 2.89 17.25
CA ALA A 31 4.76 2.78 16.16
C ALA A 31 4.49 1.56 15.26
N ALA A 32 3.88 0.49 15.79
CA ALA A 32 3.52 -0.69 14.99
C ALA A 32 2.40 -0.44 13.97
N LEU A 33 1.69 0.68 14.07
CA LEU A 33 0.67 1.08 13.10
C LEU A 33 1.26 1.79 11.88
N LYS A 34 2.42 2.47 12.05
CA LYS A 34 2.98 3.41 11.08
C LYS A 34 3.65 2.70 9.92
N ASP A 35 3.61 3.36 8.77
CA ASP A 35 4.34 2.98 7.56
C ASP A 35 4.00 1.57 7.05
N VAL A 36 2.78 1.11 7.38
CA VAL A 36 2.23 -0.20 7.03
C VAL A 36 0.88 -0.01 6.38
N GLN A 37 0.60 -0.75 5.32
CA GLN A 37 -0.75 -0.89 4.80
C GLN A 37 -1.46 -2.02 5.54
N TRP A 38 -2.66 -1.72 6.00
CA TRP A 38 -3.55 -2.64 6.68
C TRP A 38 -4.77 -2.91 5.79
N THR A 39 -4.97 -4.16 5.37
CA THR A 39 -6.11 -4.56 4.54
C THR A 39 -7.14 -5.30 5.39
N LEU A 40 -8.40 -4.88 5.33
CA LEU A 40 -9.47 -5.47 6.13
C LEU A 40 -9.69 -6.94 5.74
N SER A 41 -9.46 -7.84 6.70
CA SER A 41 -9.58 -9.29 6.52
C SER A 41 -10.75 -9.91 7.29
N ALA A 42 -11.26 -9.24 8.35
CA ALA A 42 -12.44 -9.68 9.07
C ALA A 42 -13.19 -8.51 9.72
N SER A 43 -14.48 -8.69 9.91
CA SER A 43 -15.36 -7.78 10.64
C SER A 43 -16.41 -8.56 11.42
N SER A 44 -16.77 -8.07 12.60
CA SER A 44 -17.90 -8.59 13.37
C SER A 44 -19.25 -8.02 12.90
N GLU A 45 -19.28 -7.15 11.88
CA GLU A 45 -20.53 -6.64 11.33
C GLU A 45 -21.29 -7.76 10.63
N THR A 46 -22.58 -7.87 10.97
CA THR A 46 -23.46 -8.88 10.40
C THR A 46 -24.32 -8.31 9.29
N GLY A 47 -24.54 -9.08 8.24
CA GLY A 47 -25.41 -8.70 7.12
C GLY A 47 -24.70 -8.05 5.93
N THR A 48 -23.42 -7.68 6.09
CA THR A 48 -22.62 -7.12 4.98
C THR A 48 -21.19 -7.64 5.09
N ASP A 49 -20.70 -8.26 4.02
CA ASP A 49 -19.32 -8.73 3.95
C ASP A 49 -18.40 -7.57 3.53
N LEU A 50 -17.83 -6.90 4.52
CA LEU A 50 -16.93 -5.77 4.34
C LEU A 50 -15.59 -6.18 3.68
N THR A 51 -15.20 -7.45 3.81
CA THR A 51 -13.88 -7.93 3.34
C THR A 51 -13.75 -7.94 1.81
N LYS A 52 -14.88 -7.96 1.11
CA LYS A 52 -14.92 -7.95 -0.37
C LYS A 52 -14.77 -6.56 -1.00
N LEU A 53 -14.68 -5.52 -0.18
CA LEU A 53 -14.63 -4.14 -0.67
C LEU A 53 -13.21 -3.61 -0.87
N GLY A 54 -12.17 -4.41 -0.56
CA GLY A 54 -10.78 -3.97 -0.66
C GLY A 54 -10.46 -2.79 0.26
N ILE A 55 -11.06 -2.78 1.46
CA ILE A 55 -10.88 -1.70 2.45
C ILE A 55 -9.45 -1.73 2.96
N ILE A 56 -8.79 -0.58 2.92
CA ILE A 56 -7.43 -0.39 3.43
C ILE A 56 -7.36 0.77 4.42
N ALA A 57 -6.36 0.70 5.30
CA ALA A 57 -6.03 1.72 6.28
C ALA A 57 -4.51 1.92 6.33
N ARG A 58 -4.06 3.18 6.48
CA ARG A 58 -2.67 3.57 6.70
C ARG A 58 -2.60 4.63 7.78
N PHE A 59 -1.51 4.63 8.53
CA PHE A 59 -1.30 5.53 9.67
C PHE A 59 0.08 6.20 9.54
N ASP A 60 0.12 7.54 9.59
CA ASP A 60 1.38 8.31 9.54
C ASP A 60 1.89 8.77 10.93
N GLY A 61 1.16 8.46 11.99
CA GLY A 61 1.42 8.85 13.38
C GLY A 61 0.48 9.96 13.90
N THR A 62 -0.21 10.65 13.02
CA THR A 62 -1.18 11.71 13.36
C THR A 62 -2.49 11.57 12.59
N ARG A 63 -2.41 11.07 11.39
CA ARG A 63 -3.54 10.90 10.47
C ARG A 63 -3.67 9.46 10.04
N MET A 64 -4.90 9.08 9.81
CA MET A 64 -5.29 7.83 9.18
C MET A 64 -5.86 8.16 7.81
N THR A 65 -5.38 7.44 6.80
CA THR A 65 -5.87 7.51 5.42
C THR A 65 -6.26 6.12 4.95
N GLY A 66 -7.08 6.02 3.92
CA GLY A 66 -7.43 4.72 3.37
C GLY A 66 -8.52 4.79 2.30
N PHE A 67 -8.95 3.60 1.92
CA PHE A 67 -10.05 3.37 0.99
C PHE A 67 -11.14 2.57 1.71
N SER A 68 -12.39 3.02 1.63
CA SER A 68 -13.52 2.47 2.37
C SER A 68 -14.40 1.53 1.53
N GLY A 69 -13.96 1.20 0.32
CA GLY A 69 -14.68 0.34 -0.61
C GLY A 69 -15.24 1.06 -1.84
N ILE A 70 -15.49 2.37 -1.74
CA ILE A 70 -15.89 3.25 -2.84
C ILE A 70 -15.09 4.54 -2.77
N ASN A 71 -14.97 5.11 -1.58
CA ASN A 71 -14.36 6.39 -1.35
C ASN A 71 -13.01 6.28 -0.64
N SER A 72 -12.09 7.18 -0.97
CA SER A 72 -10.91 7.42 -0.14
C SER A 72 -11.30 8.29 1.06
N TYR A 73 -10.72 8.02 2.20
CA TYR A 73 -10.97 8.79 3.43
C TYR A 73 -9.65 9.23 4.08
N ASN A 74 -9.72 10.31 4.83
CA ASN A 74 -8.63 10.77 5.68
C ASN A 74 -9.16 11.50 6.92
N GLY A 75 -8.45 11.37 8.04
CA GLY A 75 -8.82 12.05 9.29
C GLY A 75 -7.78 11.86 10.37
N PRO A 76 -7.90 12.57 11.49
CA PRO A 76 -7.01 12.41 12.62
C PRO A 76 -7.24 11.07 13.31
N TYR A 77 -6.20 10.54 13.96
CA TYR A 77 -6.30 9.45 14.92
C TYR A 77 -5.37 9.66 16.10
N LYS A 78 -5.65 8.95 17.19
CA LYS A 78 -4.78 8.83 18.36
C LYS A 78 -4.73 7.36 18.77
N ALA A 79 -3.55 6.89 19.05
CA ALA A 79 -3.29 5.57 19.63
C ALA A 79 -2.27 5.74 20.75
N ALA A 80 -2.46 5.02 21.86
CA ALA A 80 -1.54 5.10 22.99
C ALA A 80 -1.10 3.71 23.43
N THR A 81 -0.01 3.66 24.19
CA THR A 81 0.61 2.39 24.66
C THR A 81 -0.25 1.60 25.65
N ASP A 82 -1.33 2.17 26.13
CA ASP A 82 -2.35 1.47 26.93
C ASP A 82 -3.41 0.75 26.05
N GLY A 83 -3.24 0.78 24.73
CA GLY A 83 -4.16 0.20 23.77
C GLY A 83 -5.37 1.05 23.45
N SER A 84 -5.46 2.27 23.97
CA SER A 84 -6.55 3.19 23.63
C SER A 84 -6.42 3.68 22.18
N PHE A 85 -7.56 3.82 21.51
CA PHE A 85 -7.67 4.25 20.11
C PHE A 85 -8.84 5.23 19.96
N GLU A 86 -8.61 6.27 19.18
CA GLU A 86 -9.62 7.24 18.78
C GLU A 86 -9.33 7.67 17.34
N ALA A 87 -10.36 7.71 16.48
CA ALA A 87 -10.21 8.14 15.11
C ALA A 87 -11.40 8.95 14.62
N GLY A 88 -11.16 9.86 13.65
CA GLY A 88 -12.15 10.75 13.07
C GLY A 88 -12.27 12.11 13.78
N PRO A 89 -13.10 13.02 13.25
CA PRO A 89 -13.95 12.81 12.09
C PRO A 89 -13.14 12.67 10.78
N PHE A 90 -13.69 11.92 9.83
CA PHE A 90 -13.07 11.68 8.53
C PHE A 90 -13.68 12.56 7.44
N ALA A 91 -12.83 13.10 6.58
CA ALA A 91 -13.22 13.59 5.26
C ALA A 91 -13.15 12.42 4.28
N SER A 92 -14.07 12.35 3.32
CA SER A 92 -14.07 11.34 2.26
C SER A 92 -14.42 11.96 0.92
N THR A 93 -13.99 11.31 -0.16
CA THR A 93 -14.50 11.60 -1.51
C THR A 93 -15.99 11.27 -1.57
N MET A 94 -16.69 11.79 -2.58
CA MET A 94 -18.14 11.62 -2.72
C MET A 94 -18.47 10.89 -4.02
N MET A 95 -17.81 9.76 -4.26
CA MET A 95 -18.11 8.90 -5.40
C MET A 95 -19.38 8.10 -5.14
N ALA A 96 -20.23 7.96 -6.16
CA ALA A 96 -21.40 7.11 -6.11
C ALA A 96 -21.05 5.67 -6.50
N GLY A 97 -21.64 4.70 -5.81
CA GLY A 97 -21.47 3.28 -6.09
C GLY A 97 -22.76 2.50 -5.94
N PRO A 98 -22.72 1.17 -6.16
CA PRO A 98 -23.87 0.30 -5.92
C PRO A 98 -24.40 0.44 -4.49
N ALA A 99 -25.74 0.45 -4.32
CA ALA A 99 -26.39 0.70 -3.02
C ALA A 99 -25.85 -0.22 -1.88
N LYS A 100 -25.57 -1.49 -2.20
CA LYS A 100 -24.99 -2.43 -1.20
C LYS A 100 -23.59 -2.03 -0.77
N ALA A 101 -22.76 -1.57 -1.71
CA ALA A 101 -21.39 -1.13 -1.41
C ALA A 101 -21.42 0.18 -0.61
N MET A 102 -22.30 1.13 -0.93
CA MET A 102 -22.51 2.36 -0.15
C MET A 102 -22.95 2.06 1.30
N ALA A 103 -23.87 1.09 1.48
CA ALA A 103 -24.30 0.68 2.81
C ALA A 103 -23.15 0.00 3.62
N ALA A 104 -22.33 -0.79 2.94
CA ALA A 104 -21.16 -1.43 3.53
C ALA A 104 -20.09 -0.41 3.94
N GLU A 105 -19.78 0.55 3.08
CA GLU A 105 -18.90 1.67 3.38
C GLU A 105 -19.37 2.45 4.61
N ALA A 106 -20.66 2.80 4.68
CA ALA A 106 -21.22 3.50 5.83
C ALA A 106 -21.11 2.67 7.12
N ALA A 107 -21.30 1.36 7.06
CA ALA A 107 -21.11 0.46 8.19
C ALA A 107 -19.64 0.41 8.65
N TYR A 108 -18.71 0.32 7.71
CA TYR A 108 -17.28 0.38 8.00
C TYR A 108 -16.89 1.68 8.69
N MET A 109 -17.23 2.84 8.11
CA MET A 109 -16.88 4.16 8.66
C MET A 109 -17.45 4.34 10.08
N LYS A 110 -18.69 3.89 10.32
CA LYS A 110 -19.31 3.91 11.65
C LYS A 110 -18.54 3.06 12.66
N LEU A 111 -18.07 1.86 12.29
CA LEU A 111 -17.28 1.01 13.18
C LEU A 111 -15.91 1.61 13.45
N LEU A 112 -15.28 2.18 12.43
CA LEU A 112 -13.98 2.82 12.54
C LEU A 112 -14.02 4.01 13.52
N GLU A 113 -15.00 4.90 13.41
CA GLU A 113 -15.18 6.03 14.33
C GLU A 113 -15.59 5.60 15.76
N ALA A 114 -16.28 4.46 15.88
CA ALA A 114 -16.67 3.90 17.18
C ALA A 114 -15.55 3.11 17.87
N ALA A 115 -14.44 2.83 17.23
CA ALA A 115 -13.32 2.08 17.79
C ALA A 115 -12.73 2.80 19.00
N LYS A 116 -12.39 2.06 20.05
CA LYS A 116 -11.89 2.56 21.34
C LYS A 116 -10.56 1.93 21.75
N THR A 117 -10.26 0.75 21.22
CA THR A 117 -9.00 0.07 21.51
C THR A 117 -8.42 -0.52 20.23
N TYR A 118 -7.10 -0.69 20.24
CA TYR A 118 -6.38 -1.39 19.19
C TYR A 118 -5.39 -2.40 19.79
N GLU A 119 -5.08 -3.40 19.01
CA GLU A 119 -4.05 -4.40 19.29
C GLU A 119 -3.40 -4.82 17.97
N VAL A 120 -2.07 -4.89 17.95
CA VAL A 120 -1.30 -5.46 16.85
C VAL A 120 -0.66 -6.76 17.33
N ALA A 121 -1.00 -7.88 16.71
CA ALA A 121 -0.46 -9.19 17.03
C ALA A 121 -0.41 -10.07 15.78
N ASP A 122 0.65 -10.84 15.60
CA ASP A 122 0.82 -11.82 14.53
C ASP A 122 0.52 -11.25 13.12
N GLY A 123 0.97 -10.01 12.84
CA GLY A 123 0.73 -9.32 11.57
C GLY A 123 -0.73 -8.88 11.37
N LYS A 124 -1.52 -8.79 12.44
CA LYS A 124 -2.91 -8.34 12.41
C LYS A 124 -3.12 -7.13 13.30
N LEU A 125 -3.85 -6.15 12.77
CA LEU A 125 -4.40 -5.04 13.55
C LEU A 125 -5.86 -5.35 13.86
N THR A 126 -6.23 -5.35 15.15
CA THR A 126 -7.62 -5.45 15.59
C THR A 126 -8.04 -4.14 16.22
N LEU A 127 -9.04 -3.47 15.65
CA LEU A 127 -9.74 -2.35 16.25
C LEU A 127 -11.03 -2.85 16.91
N LYS A 128 -11.31 -2.40 18.14
CA LYS A 128 -12.47 -2.84 18.88
C LYS A 128 -13.26 -1.66 19.44
N THR A 129 -14.58 -1.72 19.27
CA THR A 129 -15.53 -0.76 19.82
C THR A 129 -15.89 -1.07 21.28
N SER A 130 -16.52 -0.14 21.99
CA SER A 130 -16.94 -0.34 23.38
C SER A 130 -18.01 -1.43 23.55
N ASP A 131 -18.83 -1.68 22.52
CA ASP A 131 -19.84 -2.77 22.49
C ASP A 131 -19.29 -4.11 22.01
N GLY A 132 -17.95 -4.18 21.79
CA GLY A 132 -17.24 -5.42 21.49
C GLY A 132 -17.20 -5.79 20.01
N LYS A 133 -17.69 -4.94 19.10
CA LYS A 133 -17.52 -5.15 17.66
C LYS A 133 -16.07 -4.95 17.25
N THR A 134 -15.64 -5.66 16.21
CA THR A 134 -14.24 -5.66 15.76
C THR A 134 -14.13 -5.41 14.26
N LEU A 135 -13.04 -4.73 13.90
CA LEU A 135 -12.46 -4.70 12.56
C LEU A 135 -11.06 -5.30 12.67
N THR A 136 -10.78 -6.34 11.90
CA THR A 136 -9.45 -6.97 11.86
C THR A 136 -8.84 -6.76 10.48
N PHE A 137 -7.61 -6.30 10.47
CA PHE A 137 -6.85 -6.04 9.26
C PHE A 137 -5.61 -6.93 9.26
N ASP A 138 -5.24 -7.41 8.11
CA ASP A 138 -3.95 -8.06 7.89
C ASP A 138 -2.93 -7.01 7.47
N GLN A 139 -1.72 -7.13 8.04
CA GLN A 139 -0.59 -6.35 7.61
C GLN A 139 -0.21 -6.77 6.19
N GLU A 140 -0.20 -5.82 5.26
CA GLU A 140 0.44 -6.03 3.98
C GLU A 140 1.86 -5.50 4.06
N GLU A 141 2.82 -6.33 3.64
CA GLU A 141 4.17 -5.85 3.41
C GLU A 141 4.08 -4.72 2.37
N PRO A 142 4.74 -3.59 2.61
CA PRO A 142 4.79 -2.53 1.63
C PRO A 142 5.28 -3.12 0.30
N VAL A 143 4.50 -3.00 -0.75
CA VAL A 143 4.96 -3.39 -2.07
C VAL A 143 6.11 -2.44 -2.40
N ALA A 144 7.33 -2.96 -2.35
CA ALA A 144 8.48 -2.18 -2.78
C ALA A 144 8.28 -1.83 -4.26
N LEU A 145 8.40 -0.56 -4.60
CA LEU A 145 8.36 -0.12 -5.99
C LEU A 145 9.56 -0.72 -6.76
N ALA A 146 10.73 -0.71 -6.13
CA ALA A 146 11.93 -1.33 -6.69
C ALA A 146 11.77 -2.86 -6.86
N GLY A 147 12.07 -3.37 -8.04
CA GLY A 147 11.91 -4.78 -8.41
C GLY A 147 10.47 -5.14 -8.82
N SER A 148 9.60 -4.17 -9.08
CA SER A 148 8.22 -4.41 -9.49
C SER A 148 7.99 -4.17 -10.99
N SER A 149 7.04 -4.94 -11.55
CA SER A 149 6.62 -4.85 -12.96
C SER A 149 5.10 -4.68 -13.03
N TRP A 150 4.64 -3.85 -13.97
CA TRP A 150 3.27 -3.40 -14.07
C TRP A 150 2.81 -3.32 -15.52
N THR A 151 1.55 -3.69 -15.76
CA THR A 151 0.86 -3.41 -17.03
C THR A 151 0.03 -2.14 -16.87
N VAL A 152 0.29 -1.14 -17.69
CA VAL A 152 -0.40 0.16 -17.61
C VAL A 152 -1.81 0.04 -18.18
N THR A 153 -2.79 0.41 -17.37
CA THR A 153 -4.22 0.38 -17.71
C THR A 153 -4.78 1.75 -18.04
N GLY A 154 -4.04 2.82 -17.64
CA GLY A 154 -4.44 4.20 -17.93
C GLY A 154 -3.29 5.17 -17.76
N TYR A 155 -3.32 6.25 -18.55
CA TYR A 155 -2.37 7.36 -18.45
C TYR A 155 -3.06 8.70 -18.73
N ASN A 156 -2.54 9.77 -18.15
CA ASN A 156 -3.03 11.13 -18.39
C ASN A 156 -2.65 11.59 -19.79
N ASN A 157 -3.63 12.00 -20.58
CA ASN A 157 -3.44 12.43 -21.96
C ASN A 157 -3.04 13.92 -22.11
N GLY A 158 -2.75 14.60 -20.99
CA GLY A 158 -2.44 16.04 -20.96
C GLY A 158 -3.66 16.94 -21.15
N LYS A 159 -4.89 16.40 -21.09
CA LYS A 159 -6.17 17.13 -21.22
C LYS A 159 -7.07 16.83 -20.00
N GLU A 160 -6.46 16.71 -18.83
CA GLU A 160 -7.13 16.42 -17.55
C GLU A 160 -7.95 15.10 -17.55
N ALA A 161 -7.58 14.14 -18.41
CA ALA A 161 -8.24 12.85 -18.51
C ALA A 161 -7.26 11.69 -18.49
N VAL A 162 -7.59 10.66 -17.70
CA VAL A 162 -6.91 9.37 -17.75
C VAL A 162 -7.62 8.53 -18.81
N VAL A 163 -6.85 8.09 -19.81
CA VAL A 163 -7.33 7.27 -20.93
C VAL A 163 -6.63 5.92 -20.94
N GLY A 164 -7.32 4.88 -21.42
CA GLY A 164 -6.72 3.56 -21.60
C GLY A 164 -5.78 3.51 -22.81
N PRO A 165 -4.90 2.49 -22.88
CA PRO A 165 -4.06 2.25 -24.05
C PRO A 165 -4.89 2.06 -25.33
N VAL A 166 -4.31 2.45 -26.45
CA VAL A 166 -4.88 2.19 -27.80
C VAL A 166 -5.10 0.68 -27.96
N THR A 167 -6.25 0.30 -28.51
CA THR A 167 -6.60 -1.11 -28.70
C THR A 167 -5.51 -1.89 -29.46
N GLY A 168 -5.02 -2.95 -28.86
CA GLY A 168 -3.95 -3.78 -29.44
C GLY A 168 -2.53 -3.28 -29.15
N SER A 169 -2.36 -2.19 -28.40
CA SER A 169 -1.07 -1.79 -27.83
C SER A 169 -0.94 -2.19 -26.37
N GLU A 170 0.26 -2.42 -25.93
CA GLU A 170 0.60 -2.73 -24.55
C GLU A 170 1.59 -1.69 -24.02
N LEU A 171 1.28 -1.11 -22.88
CA LEU A 171 2.15 -0.20 -22.13
C LEU A 171 2.63 -0.94 -20.88
N THR A 172 3.95 -0.99 -20.69
CA THR A 172 4.53 -1.61 -19.49
C THR A 172 5.38 -0.62 -18.71
N LEU A 173 5.56 -0.91 -17.43
CA LEU A 173 6.35 -0.12 -16.51
C LEU A 173 7.07 -1.04 -15.54
N GLU A 174 8.38 -0.99 -15.50
CA GLU A 174 9.24 -1.79 -14.64
C GLU A 174 10.15 -0.88 -13.84
N PHE A 175 10.23 -1.09 -12.53
CA PHE A 175 11.13 -0.40 -11.62
C PHE A 175 12.25 -1.35 -11.18
N GLY A 176 13.44 -1.15 -11.72
CA GLY A 176 14.60 -1.97 -11.36
C GLY A 176 15.10 -1.70 -9.94
N THR A 177 15.76 -2.69 -9.34
CA THR A 177 16.42 -2.55 -8.03
C THR A 177 17.68 -1.66 -8.10
N ASP A 178 18.13 -1.35 -9.30
CA ASP A 178 19.26 -0.46 -9.61
C ASP A 178 18.83 1.01 -9.80
N MET A 179 17.59 1.35 -9.41
CA MET A 179 17.00 2.68 -9.56
C MET A 179 16.84 3.13 -11.01
N THR A 180 16.63 2.16 -11.92
CA THR A 180 16.22 2.41 -13.29
C THR A 180 14.74 2.08 -13.50
N VAL A 181 14.03 2.94 -14.22
CA VAL A 181 12.68 2.66 -14.71
C VAL A 181 12.76 2.34 -16.20
N SER A 182 12.03 1.33 -16.63
CA SER A 182 11.98 0.89 -18.03
C SER A 182 10.57 0.43 -18.43
N GLY A 183 10.35 0.24 -19.72
CA GLY A 183 9.08 -0.24 -20.23
C GLY A 183 8.90 0.00 -21.71
N THR A 184 7.64 -0.13 -22.17
CA THR A 184 7.24 0.17 -23.54
C THR A 184 6.13 1.23 -23.58
N GLY A 185 6.23 2.18 -24.50
CA GLY A 185 5.21 3.18 -24.80
C GLY A 185 4.18 2.72 -25.84
N GLY A 186 4.28 1.46 -26.26
CA GLY A 186 3.44 0.88 -27.33
C GLY A 186 4.16 0.73 -28.65
N VAL A 187 5.12 1.60 -28.96
CA VAL A 187 6.00 1.50 -30.14
C VAL A 187 7.44 1.36 -29.70
N ASN A 188 7.91 2.28 -28.88
CA ASN A 188 9.28 2.33 -28.43
C ASN A 188 9.43 1.82 -27.01
N ARG A 189 10.59 1.25 -26.73
CA ARG A 189 11.03 0.99 -25.36
C ARG A 189 11.64 2.26 -24.79
N PHE A 190 11.47 2.45 -23.49
CA PHE A 190 12.10 3.53 -22.76
C PHE A 190 12.87 3.01 -21.54
N ASN A 191 13.86 3.78 -21.11
CA ASN A 191 14.50 3.62 -19.82
C ASN A 191 15.02 4.97 -19.32
N GLY A 192 15.22 5.07 -18.01
CA GLY A 192 15.78 6.24 -17.35
C GLY A 192 15.97 6.04 -15.87
N PRO A 193 16.57 6.98 -15.15
CA PRO A 193 16.71 6.89 -13.71
C PRO A 193 15.41 7.26 -13.01
N TYR A 194 15.18 6.70 -11.82
CA TYR A 194 14.16 7.16 -10.89
C TYR A 194 14.70 7.23 -9.46
N GLU A 195 14.07 8.03 -8.63
CA GLU A 195 14.26 8.09 -7.18
C GLU A 195 12.89 7.85 -6.53
N SER A 196 12.84 7.07 -5.46
CA SER A 196 11.58 6.85 -4.71
C SER A 196 11.83 6.89 -3.21
N GLY A 197 10.88 7.48 -2.48
CA GLY A 197 10.71 7.37 -1.05
C GLY A 197 9.44 6.56 -0.73
N ASP A 198 8.92 6.66 0.49
CA ASP A 198 7.77 5.89 0.95
C ASP A 198 6.50 6.12 0.09
N THR A 199 6.24 7.35 -0.30
CA THR A 199 5.14 7.73 -1.20
C THR A 199 5.57 8.67 -2.31
N SER A 200 6.81 9.15 -2.30
CA SER A 200 7.33 10.07 -3.30
C SER A 200 8.04 9.34 -4.43
N ILE A 201 7.94 9.88 -5.63
CA ILE A 201 8.67 9.39 -6.80
C ILE A 201 9.15 10.57 -7.64
N LYS A 202 10.31 10.40 -8.26
CA LYS A 202 10.82 11.31 -9.28
C LYS A 202 11.42 10.48 -10.41
N ILE A 203 10.82 10.58 -11.59
CA ILE A 203 11.32 9.92 -12.79
C ILE A 203 12.15 10.95 -13.57
N GLY A 204 13.40 10.60 -13.83
CA GLY A 204 14.35 11.46 -14.55
C GLY A 204 14.11 11.44 -16.08
N PRO A 205 15.03 11.99 -16.85
CA PRO A 205 14.92 11.98 -18.30
C PRO A 205 14.88 10.55 -18.85
N LEU A 206 13.88 10.27 -19.69
CA LEU A 206 13.69 8.97 -20.32
C LEU A 206 14.36 8.95 -21.71
N MET A 207 15.15 7.91 -21.94
CA MET A 207 15.71 7.58 -23.26
C MET A 207 14.78 6.59 -23.94
N THR A 208 14.54 6.78 -25.23
CA THR A 208 13.67 5.91 -26.04
C THR A 208 14.42 5.34 -27.24
N THR A 209 13.99 4.17 -27.71
CA THR A 209 14.31 3.75 -29.07
C THR A 209 13.63 4.68 -30.07
N ASN A 210 14.00 4.64 -31.34
CA ASN A 210 13.47 5.56 -32.36
C ASN A 210 12.84 4.78 -33.51
N MET A 211 11.84 3.97 -33.20
CA MET A 211 11.02 3.26 -34.21
C MET A 211 9.83 4.14 -34.59
N ALA A 212 9.44 4.10 -35.87
CA ALA A 212 8.24 4.74 -36.34
C ALA A 212 7.01 3.85 -36.13
N GLY A 213 5.93 4.39 -35.60
CA GLY A 213 4.62 3.78 -35.47
C GLY A 213 3.54 4.59 -36.18
N SER A 214 2.28 4.19 -36.02
CA SER A 214 1.16 5.00 -36.44
C SER A 214 1.10 6.32 -35.65
N GLU A 215 0.49 7.36 -36.20
CA GLU A 215 0.36 8.67 -35.54
C GLU A 215 -0.33 8.52 -34.16
N GLU A 216 -1.33 7.66 -34.08
CA GLU A 216 -2.07 7.38 -32.83
C GLU A 216 -1.17 6.77 -31.75
N LEU A 217 -0.38 5.74 -32.11
CA LEU A 217 0.55 5.10 -31.18
C LEU A 217 1.71 6.02 -30.78
N MET A 218 2.22 6.84 -31.68
CA MET A 218 3.26 7.82 -31.36
C MET A 218 2.74 8.91 -30.42
N THR A 219 1.46 9.31 -30.60
CA THR A 219 0.80 10.27 -29.71
C THR A 219 0.61 9.67 -28.33
N GLN A 220 0.13 8.40 -28.23
CA GLN A 220 0.01 7.65 -26.99
C GLN A 220 1.34 7.61 -26.23
N GLU A 221 2.40 7.21 -26.92
CA GLU A 221 3.73 7.09 -26.32
C GLU A 221 4.21 8.43 -25.75
N GLN A 222 4.09 9.50 -26.51
CA GLN A 222 4.47 10.84 -26.04
C GLN A 222 3.69 11.24 -24.79
N GLN A 223 2.37 11.08 -24.78
CA GLN A 223 1.51 11.42 -23.64
C GLN A 223 1.85 10.58 -22.41
N TYR A 224 2.05 9.28 -22.58
CA TYR A 224 2.42 8.37 -21.51
C TYR A 224 3.77 8.74 -20.88
N LEU A 225 4.80 9.01 -21.69
CA LEU A 225 6.11 9.40 -21.18
C LEU A 225 6.08 10.76 -20.44
N VAL A 226 5.25 11.70 -20.91
CA VAL A 226 5.03 12.98 -20.21
C VAL A 226 4.34 12.74 -18.87
N ALA A 227 3.32 11.89 -18.84
CA ALA A 227 2.61 11.54 -17.60
C ALA A 227 3.54 10.86 -16.59
N LEU A 228 4.42 9.94 -17.02
CA LEU A 228 5.43 9.33 -16.16
C LEU A 228 6.35 10.37 -15.51
N GLN A 229 6.86 11.33 -16.29
CA GLN A 229 7.78 12.35 -15.81
C GLN A 229 7.11 13.43 -14.94
N ALA A 230 5.78 13.59 -15.04
CA ALA A 230 5.01 14.48 -14.19
C ALA A 230 4.72 13.89 -12.80
N ALA A 231 4.91 12.59 -12.62
CA ALA A 231 4.61 11.92 -11.36
C ALA A 231 5.57 12.37 -10.24
N THR A 232 5.00 12.69 -9.08
CA THR A 232 5.72 13.06 -7.85
C THR A 232 5.35 12.18 -6.68
N GLU A 233 4.22 11.47 -6.76
CA GLU A 233 3.73 10.57 -5.72
C GLU A 233 3.36 9.22 -6.32
N TRP A 234 3.53 8.16 -5.53
CA TRP A 234 3.10 6.82 -5.90
C TRP A 234 2.37 6.14 -4.75
N GLU A 235 1.46 5.27 -5.12
CA GLU A 235 0.68 4.44 -4.22
C GLU A 235 0.41 3.10 -4.87
N VAL A 236 0.56 2.01 -4.10
CA VAL A 236 0.08 0.69 -4.49
C VAL A 236 -1.04 0.25 -3.56
N ALA A 237 -2.19 -0.07 -4.11
CA ALA A 237 -3.33 -0.60 -3.38
C ALA A 237 -4.03 -1.68 -4.23
N ASN A 238 -4.34 -2.84 -3.65
CA ASN A 238 -5.04 -3.93 -4.34
C ASN A 238 -4.38 -4.35 -5.68
N ASN A 239 -3.06 -4.45 -5.72
CA ASN A 239 -2.27 -4.72 -6.93
C ASN A 239 -2.42 -3.66 -8.04
N VAL A 240 -2.83 -2.46 -7.70
CA VAL A 240 -2.89 -1.30 -8.60
C VAL A 240 -1.88 -0.27 -8.15
N LEU A 241 -0.96 0.08 -9.05
CA LEU A 241 -0.06 1.23 -8.90
C LEU A 241 -0.76 2.46 -9.45
N THR A 242 -0.80 3.52 -8.66
CA THR A 242 -1.26 4.84 -9.07
C THR A 242 -0.12 5.84 -8.89
N LEU A 243 0.25 6.52 -9.96
CA LEU A 243 1.17 7.65 -9.95
C LEU A 243 0.38 8.95 -10.02
N ARG A 244 0.75 9.94 -9.20
CA ARG A 244 0.10 11.26 -9.15
C ARG A 244 1.12 12.37 -9.30
N ASP A 245 0.68 13.53 -9.78
CA ASP A 245 1.49 14.76 -9.73
C ASP A 245 1.37 15.48 -8.38
N ALA A 246 2.05 16.61 -8.24
CA ALA A 246 2.06 17.41 -7.02
C ALA A 246 0.69 18.03 -6.65
N GLU A 247 -0.21 18.16 -7.61
CA GLU A 247 -1.59 18.60 -7.43
C GLU A 247 -2.54 17.45 -7.06
N GLY A 248 -2.03 16.20 -7.03
CA GLY A 248 -2.79 14.98 -6.73
C GLY A 248 -3.55 14.40 -7.92
N ALA A 249 -3.36 14.95 -9.14
CA ALA A 249 -4.00 14.41 -10.34
C ALA A 249 -3.33 13.09 -10.76
N MET A 250 -4.15 12.11 -11.15
CA MET A 250 -3.65 10.82 -11.62
C MET A 250 -2.89 10.98 -12.95
N GLN A 251 -1.66 10.51 -12.96
CA GLN A 251 -0.79 10.51 -14.13
C GLN A 251 -0.72 9.14 -14.80
N VAL A 252 -0.55 8.08 -14.02
CA VAL A 252 -0.50 6.70 -14.53
C VAL A 252 -1.24 5.78 -13.57
N VAL A 253 -1.98 4.84 -14.13
CA VAL A 253 -2.60 3.71 -13.41
C VAL A 253 -2.12 2.42 -14.06
N ALA A 254 -1.63 1.49 -13.25
CA ALA A 254 -1.13 0.22 -13.74
C ALA A 254 -1.52 -0.92 -12.79
N SER A 255 -1.71 -2.11 -13.30
CA SER A 255 -2.02 -3.30 -12.51
C SER A 255 -0.86 -4.29 -12.52
N LYS A 256 -0.71 -5.01 -11.43
CA LYS A 256 0.16 -6.17 -11.32
C LYS A 256 -0.65 -7.40 -11.73
N GLU A 257 -0.07 -8.23 -12.60
CA GLU A 257 -0.67 -9.53 -12.93
C GLU A 257 -0.59 -10.53 -11.76
#